data_20ab5d26bb95441fee0616a15ec962e5
#
_entry.id   20ab5d26bb95441fee0616a15ec962e5
#
_cell.length_a   1.000
_cell.length_b   1.000
_cell.length_c   1.000
_cell.angle_alpha   90.00
_cell.angle_beta   90.00
_cell.angle_gamma   90.00
#
_symmetry.space_group_name_H-M   'P 1'
#
loop_
_entity.id
_entity.type
_entity.pdbx_description
1 polymer ?
#
loop_
_entity_poly.entity_id
_entity_poly.type
_entity_poly.pdbx_seq_one_letter_code
_entity_poly.pdbx_strand_id
1 'polypeptide(L)'
;FISGLAMADVKVYEKVPTVEELQRQLGGGGAPAGQIKPKTRAIVFGDAAATAQESDPAPQPIQPSTNAIAFPIHFRVNSSTILRESFPFLEAVAGLMQKDASLRLIVEGHTDNSGNATWNDALSRQRAQSVVNFLTDRYRIDSTRLTPVGKGFSEPLDGADVSDPKNRRVQFRVTG
;
A
#
# COMPACT_ATOMS: atom_id res chain seq x y z
N PHE A 1 -5.48 30.55 -3.31
CA PHE A 1 -5.93 29.22 -3.72
C PHE A 1 -4.97 28.21 -3.12
N ILE A 2 -5.39 27.61 -2.01
CA ILE A 2 -4.62 26.56 -1.32
C ILE A 2 -5.11 25.24 -1.93
N SER A 3 -4.31 24.66 -2.81
CA SER A 3 -4.49 23.26 -3.23
C SER A 3 -4.18 22.36 -2.03
N GLY A 4 -5.23 21.90 -1.35
CA GLY A 4 -5.09 20.84 -0.37
C GLY A 4 -4.64 19.56 -1.10
N LEU A 5 -3.37 19.16 -0.95
CA LEU A 5 -2.99 17.79 -1.23
C LEU A 5 -3.81 16.93 -0.25
N ALA A 6 -4.67 16.07 -0.81
CA ALA A 6 -5.31 15.03 -0.03
C ALA A 6 -4.21 14.13 0.51
N MET A 7 -3.90 14.27 1.79
CA MET A 7 -3.04 13.34 2.51
C MET A 7 -3.72 11.97 2.47
N ALA A 8 -3.01 10.96 2.02
CA ALA A 8 -3.50 9.59 2.00
C ALA A 8 -3.80 9.16 3.44
N ASP A 9 -5.02 8.74 3.69
CA ASP A 9 -5.44 8.24 5.00
C ASP A 9 -4.69 6.93 5.29
N VAL A 10 -3.66 7.02 6.15
CA VAL A 10 -2.81 5.90 6.53
C VAL A 10 -3.38 5.24 7.77
N LYS A 11 -3.92 4.04 7.62
CA LYS A 11 -4.39 3.27 8.76
C LYS A 11 -3.24 2.60 9.51
N VAL A 12 -3.02 3.01 10.75
CA VAL A 12 -2.02 2.43 11.65
C VAL A 12 -2.63 1.28 12.43
N TYR A 13 -2.00 0.10 12.39
CA TYR A 13 -2.39 -1.07 13.15
C TYR A 13 -1.44 -1.29 14.32
N GLU A 14 -1.95 -1.25 15.53
CA GLU A 14 -1.20 -1.60 16.75
C GLU A 14 -1.26 -3.10 17.06
N LYS A 15 -2.24 -3.79 16.50
CA LYS A 15 -2.42 -5.25 16.63
C LYS A 15 -2.34 -5.89 15.25
N VAL A 16 -1.92 -7.15 15.23
CA VAL A 16 -1.85 -7.92 13.98
C VAL A 16 -3.26 -8.03 13.38
N PRO A 17 -3.50 -7.44 12.19
CA PRO A 17 -4.80 -7.53 11.54
C PRO A 17 -5.01 -8.91 10.93
N THR A 18 -6.27 -9.27 10.74
CA THR A 18 -6.60 -10.47 9.95
C THR A 18 -6.39 -10.20 8.46
N VAL A 19 -6.19 -11.27 7.69
CA VAL A 19 -6.04 -11.15 6.23
C VAL A 19 -7.27 -10.51 5.58
N GLU A 20 -8.46 -10.79 6.13
CA GLU A 20 -9.73 -10.22 5.68
C GLU A 20 -9.81 -8.71 5.94
N GLU A 21 -9.28 -8.24 7.06
CA GLU A 21 -9.18 -6.80 7.35
C GLU A 21 -8.22 -6.09 6.39
N LEU A 22 -7.07 -6.70 6.14
CA LEU A 22 -6.11 -6.20 5.16
C LEU A 22 -6.70 -6.17 3.75
N GLN A 23 -7.41 -7.23 3.36
CA GLN A 23 -8.07 -7.32 2.06
C GLN A 23 -9.13 -6.22 1.89
N ARG A 24 -9.90 -5.92 2.94
CA ARG A 24 -10.88 -4.82 2.93
C ARG A 24 -10.22 -3.46 2.82
N GLN A 25 -9.06 -3.28 3.46
CA GLN A 25 -8.36 -1.99 3.49
C GLN A 25 -7.53 -1.75 2.22
N LEU A 26 -6.84 -2.76 1.71
CA LEU A 26 -5.97 -2.65 0.53
C LEU A 26 -6.65 -3.11 -0.75
N GLY A 27 -7.63 -4.02 -0.66
CA GLY A 27 -8.39 -4.55 -1.78
C GLY A 27 -9.57 -3.68 -2.21
N GLY A 28 -9.57 -2.40 -1.88
CA GLY A 28 -10.68 -1.47 -2.15
C GLY A 28 -10.96 -1.20 -3.63
N GLY A 29 -11.38 -2.21 -4.36
CA GLY A 29 -11.82 -2.13 -5.76
C GLY A 29 -12.74 -3.27 -6.17
N GLY A 30 -12.90 -4.31 -5.33
CA GLY A 30 -13.90 -5.36 -5.53
C GLY A 30 -15.20 -5.02 -4.80
N ALA A 31 -16.14 -4.36 -5.45
CA ALA A 31 -17.51 -4.35 -4.97
C ALA A 31 -17.94 -5.81 -4.72
N PRO A 32 -18.68 -6.13 -3.62
CA PRO A 32 -19.23 -7.45 -3.46
C PRO A 32 -20.05 -7.75 -4.72
N ALA A 33 -19.85 -8.92 -5.31
CA ALA A 33 -20.63 -9.39 -6.43
C ALA A 33 -22.11 -9.42 -6.02
N GLY A 34 -22.75 -8.25 -6.04
CA GLY A 34 -24.17 -8.07 -5.92
C GLY A 34 -24.77 -8.58 -7.20
N GLN A 35 -25.62 -9.57 -7.06
CA GLN A 35 -26.46 -10.22 -8.04
C GLN A 35 -26.82 -9.30 -9.23
N ILE A 36 -26.22 -9.55 -10.37
CA ILE A 36 -26.71 -9.00 -11.65
C ILE A 36 -27.98 -9.75 -11.97
N LYS A 37 -29.13 -9.16 -11.63
CA LYS A 37 -30.41 -9.59 -12.21
C LYS A 37 -30.34 -9.26 -13.70
N PRO A 38 -30.52 -10.22 -14.60
CA PRO A 38 -30.58 -9.92 -16.03
C PRO A 38 -31.83 -9.07 -16.29
N LYS A 39 -31.67 -7.79 -16.57
CA LYS A 39 -32.73 -7.00 -17.18
C LYS A 39 -32.75 -7.34 -18.67
N THR A 40 -33.69 -8.15 -19.04
CA THR A 40 -34.10 -8.36 -20.44
C THR A 40 -34.44 -7.01 -21.06
N ARG A 41 -33.63 -6.55 -21.97
CA ARG A 41 -33.92 -5.34 -22.73
C ARG A 41 -34.34 -5.71 -24.11
N ALA A 42 -35.62 -5.42 -24.40
CA ALA A 42 -36.22 -5.57 -25.71
C ALA A 42 -35.46 -4.76 -26.76
N ILE A 43 -35.18 -5.40 -27.89
CA ILE A 43 -34.58 -4.77 -29.06
C ILE A 43 -35.67 -3.99 -29.79
N VAL A 44 -35.51 -2.69 -29.87
CA VAL A 44 -36.32 -1.85 -30.78
C VAL A 44 -35.40 -1.46 -31.93
N PHE A 45 -35.74 -1.96 -33.14
CA PHE A 45 -35.13 -1.48 -34.37
C PHE A 45 -35.71 -0.11 -34.72
N GLY A 46 -34.85 0.87 -34.88
CA GLY A 46 -35.20 2.17 -35.42
C GLY A 46 -33.98 2.78 -36.09
N ASP A 47 -34.07 2.92 -37.41
CA ASP A 47 -33.11 3.55 -38.30
C ASP A 47 -32.82 5.01 -37.92
N ALA A 48 -31.56 5.39 -37.83
CA ALA A 48 -31.07 6.70 -38.32
C ALA A 48 -29.53 6.84 -38.04
N ALA A 49 -28.85 7.15 -39.14
CA ALA A 49 -27.40 7.47 -39.14
C ALA A 49 -27.06 8.67 -38.27
N ALA A 50 -26.06 8.50 -37.38
CA ALA A 50 -25.29 9.60 -36.85
C ALA A 50 -23.88 9.11 -36.52
N THR A 51 -22.92 9.67 -37.20
CA THR A 51 -21.47 9.62 -36.99
C THR A 51 -21.13 9.84 -35.53
N ALA A 52 -20.76 8.80 -34.83
CA ALA A 52 -20.14 8.93 -33.51
C ALA A 52 -18.63 8.78 -33.70
N GLN A 53 -17.90 9.88 -33.51
CA GLN A 53 -16.48 9.87 -33.28
C GLN A 53 -16.18 9.02 -32.06
N GLU A 54 -15.48 7.93 -32.26
CA GLU A 54 -14.82 7.16 -31.22
C GLU A 54 -13.72 8.06 -30.64
N SER A 55 -14.05 8.74 -29.56
CA SER A 55 -13.05 9.35 -28.71
C SER A 55 -12.47 8.22 -27.85
N ASP A 56 -11.31 7.74 -28.23
CA ASP A 56 -10.45 6.93 -27.38
C ASP A 56 -10.34 7.64 -26.02
N PRO A 57 -10.72 7.01 -24.89
CA PRO A 57 -10.47 7.64 -23.60
C PRO A 57 -8.97 7.71 -23.42
N ALA A 58 -8.44 8.93 -23.37
CA ALA A 58 -7.06 9.19 -23.01
C ALA A 58 -6.70 8.38 -21.75
N PRO A 59 -5.48 7.77 -21.69
CA PRO A 59 -5.08 7.01 -20.52
C PRO A 59 -5.14 7.94 -19.30
N GLN A 60 -6.08 7.64 -18.42
CA GLN A 60 -6.21 8.39 -17.17
C GLN A 60 -4.95 8.15 -16.36
N PRO A 61 -4.32 9.21 -15.78
CA PRO A 61 -3.20 9.02 -14.90
C PRO A 61 -3.65 8.08 -13.78
N ILE A 62 -2.90 6.99 -13.61
CA ILE A 62 -3.11 5.99 -12.55
C ILE A 62 -3.03 6.76 -11.24
N GLN A 63 -4.20 7.04 -10.65
CA GLN A 63 -4.28 7.65 -9.33
C GLN A 63 -3.74 6.60 -8.36
N PRO A 64 -2.67 6.86 -7.61
CA PRO A 64 -2.26 5.92 -6.58
C PRO A 64 -3.44 5.75 -5.63
N SER A 65 -3.94 4.52 -5.53
CA SER A 65 -5.00 4.21 -4.56
C SER A 65 -4.51 4.66 -3.19
N THR A 66 -5.30 5.51 -2.53
CA THR A 66 -4.97 6.16 -1.26
C THR A 66 -4.92 5.19 -0.07
N ASN A 67 -5.06 3.89 -0.32
CA ASN A 67 -5.10 2.87 0.70
C ASN A 67 -3.68 2.47 1.11
N ALA A 68 -3.22 3.05 2.20
CA ALA A 68 -1.97 2.70 2.85
C ALA A 68 -2.23 2.14 4.24
N ILE A 69 -1.47 1.11 4.61
CA ILE A 69 -1.47 0.55 5.96
C ILE A 69 -0.08 0.67 6.56
N ALA A 70 -0.01 1.03 7.83
CA ALA A 70 1.25 1.15 8.55
C ALA A 70 1.29 0.15 9.70
N PHE A 71 2.44 -0.50 9.87
CA PHE A 71 2.73 -1.40 10.97
C PHE A 71 3.93 -0.93 11.77
N PRO A 72 3.92 -1.09 13.09
CA PRO A 72 5.07 -0.86 13.95
C PRO A 72 6.06 -2.03 13.80
N ILE A 73 6.80 -2.05 12.68
CA ILE A 73 7.83 -3.06 12.46
C ILE A 73 9.06 -2.66 13.25
N HIS A 74 9.41 -3.47 14.23
CA HIS A 74 10.56 -3.27 15.10
C HIS A 74 11.82 -3.86 14.49
N PHE A 75 12.87 -3.06 14.50
CA PHE A 75 14.21 -3.44 14.06
C PHE A 75 15.19 -3.34 15.22
N ARG A 76 16.26 -4.11 15.12
CA ARG A 76 17.40 -3.90 16.04
C ARG A 76 17.93 -2.46 15.92
N VAL A 77 18.40 -1.89 17.03
CA VAL A 77 18.94 -0.52 17.06
C VAL A 77 20.04 -0.35 16.00
N ASN A 78 19.97 0.75 15.24
CA ASN A 78 20.88 1.07 14.13
C ASN A 78 21.05 -0.05 13.10
N SER A 79 19.98 -0.82 12.86
CA SER A 79 20.01 -1.99 11.98
C SER A 79 18.72 -2.11 11.20
N SER A 80 18.78 -2.85 10.12
CA SER A 80 17.63 -3.30 9.32
C SER A 80 17.19 -4.74 9.66
N THR A 81 17.76 -5.33 10.72
CA THR A 81 17.35 -6.67 11.19
C THR A 81 15.99 -6.60 11.85
N ILE A 82 15.00 -7.30 11.29
CA ILE A 82 13.63 -7.36 11.79
C ILE A 82 13.60 -8.20 13.07
N LEU A 83 12.96 -7.68 14.12
CA LEU A 83 12.75 -8.41 15.37
C LEU A 83 11.59 -9.40 15.21
N ARG A 84 11.66 -10.53 15.91
CA ARG A 84 10.67 -11.63 15.81
C ARG A 84 9.25 -11.21 16.16
N GLU A 85 9.09 -10.23 17.04
CA GLU A 85 7.79 -9.67 17.44
C GLU A 85 7.04 -9.02 16.26
N SER A 86 7.75 -8.63 15.20
CA SER A 86 7.16 -8.03 14.00
C SER A 86 6.76 -9.07 12.94
N PHE A 87 7.17 -10.34 13.09
CA PHE A 87 6.89 -11.38 12.09
C PHE A 87 5.39 -11.59 11.85
N PRO A 88 4.50 -11.60 12.86
CA PRO A 88 3.08 -11.79 12.63
C PRO A 88 2.44 -10.74 11.72
N PHE A 89 2.91 -9.49 11.77
CA PHE A 89 2.43 -8.44 10.87
C PHE A 89 2.82 -8.72 9.41
N LEU A 90 4.06 -9.14 9.19
CA LEU A 90 4.57 -9.49 7.85
C LEU A 90 3.93 -10.77 7.32
N GLU A 91 3.61 -11.71 8.20
CA GLU A 91 2.87 -12.92 7.87
C GLU A 91 1.45 -12.62 7.38
N ALA A 92 0.76 -11.66 8.02
CA ALA A 92 -0.55 -11.20 7.58
C ALA A 92 -0.50 -10.56 6.17
N VAL A 93 0.53 -9.75 5.89
CA VAL A 93 0.76 -9.18 4.55
C VAL A 93 1.06 -10.29 3.53
N ALA A 94 1.92 -11.25 3.88
CA ALA A 94 2.22 -12.39 3.00
C ALA A 94 0.96 -13.20 2.67
N GLY A 95 0.13 -13.49 3.68
CA GLY A 95 -1.14 -14.18 3.49
C GLY A 95 -2.10 -13.45 2.55
N LEU A 96 -2.17 -12.12 2.66
CA LEU A 96 -2.94 -11.30 1.72
C LEU A 96 -2.39 -11.42 0.28
N MET A 97 -1.08 -11.27 0.10
CA MET A 97 -0.44 -11.33 -1.21
C MET A 97 -0.49 -12.72 -1.84
N GLN A 98 -0.57 -13.79 -1.04
CA GLN A 98 -0.78 -15.15 -1.51
C GLN A 98 -2.23 -15.39 -1.97
N LYS A 99 -3.21 -14.77 -1.30
CA LYS A 99 -4.62 -14.83 -1.71
C LYS A 99 -4.89 -14.02 -2.97
N ASP A 100 -4.21 -12.89 -3.13
CA ASP A 100 -4.36 -12.03 -4.29
C ASP A 100 -3.04 -11.94 -5.07
N ALA A 101 -2.94 -12.70 -6.15
CA ALA A 101 -1.75 -12.75 -7.00
C ALA A 101 -1.52 -11.47 -7.80
N SER A 102 -2.53 -10.64 -7.98
CA SER A 102 -2.44 -9.36 -8.71
C SER A 102 -1.91 -8.21 -7.85
N LEU A 103 -2.02 -8.34 -6.51
CA LEU A 103 -1.65 -7.29 -5.58
C LEU A 103 -0.16 -6.96 -5.66
N ARG A 104 0.15 -5.69 -5.83
CA ARG A 104 1.50 -5.12 -5.82
C ARG A 104 1.59 -4.07 -4.73
N LEU A 105 2.68 -4.06 -3.99
CA LEU A 105 2.86 -3.17 -2.85
C LEU A 105 4.17 -2.37 -2.96
N ILE A 106 4.10 -1.09 -2.64
CA ILE A 106 5.26 -0.32 -2.22
C ILE A 106 5.46 -0.56 -0.72
N VAL A 107 6.68 -0.87 -0.34
CA VAL A 107 7.11 -1.04 1.05
C VAL A 107 7.90 0.20 1.44
N GLU A 108 7.30 1.09 2.22
CA GLU A 108 7.90 2.37 2.61
C GLU A 108 8.45 2.27 4.03
N GLY A 109 9.76 2.48 4.17
CA GLY A 109 10.41 2.58 5.48
C GLY A 109 10.43 4.03 5.95
N HIS A 110 10.04 4.26 7.20
CA HIS A 110 10.05 5.58 7.84
C HIS A 110 10.92 5.56 9.10
N THR A 111 11.48 6.72 9.43
CA THR A 111 12.22 6.99 10.66
C THR A 111 11.61 8.19 11.38
N ASP A 112 12.01 8.40 12.63
CA ASP A 112 11.90 9.70 13.28
C ASP A 112 13.05 10.61 12.82
N ASN A 113 13.07 11.86 13.26
CA ASN A 113 14.11 12.83 12.92
C ASN A 113 15.39 12.70 13.79
N SER A 114 15.53 11.63 14.56
CA SER A 114 16.72 11.38 15.39
C SER A 114 17.93 11.11 14.51
N GLY A 115 18.97 11.92 14.65
CA GLY A 115 20.23 11.72 13.95
C GLY A 115 20.33 12.43 12.61
N ASN A 116 21.17 11.91 11.72
CA ASN A 116 21.49 12.51 10.44
C ASN A 116 20.47 12.13 9.35
N ALA A 117 20.01 13.11 8.56
CA ALA A 117 19.01 12.90 7.50
C ALA A 117 19.47 11.87 6.46
N THR A 118 20.69 11.99 5.95
CA THR A 118 21.26 11.05 4.96
C THR A 118 21.32 9.62 5.50
N TRP A 119 21.67 9.48 6.78
CA TRP A 119 21.69 8.19 7.45
C TRP A 119 20.27 7.60 7.58
N ASN A 120 19.30 8.43 7.96
CA ASN A 120 17.90 8.01 8.10
C ASN A 120 17.30 7.59 6.75
N ASP A 121 17.62 8.28 5.67
CA ASP A 121 17.20 7.89 4.32
C ASP A 121 17.77 6.51 3.92
N ALA A 122 19.08 6.32 4.14
CA ALA A 122 19.72 5.03 3.85
C ALA A 122 19.15 3.91 4.74
N LEU A 123 18.98 4.16 6.04
CA LEU A 123 18.45 3.18 7.00
C LEU A 123 17.00 2.81 6.70
N SER A 124 16.16 3.79 6.36
CA SER A 124 14.77 3.54 6.00
C SER A 124 14.64 2.67 4.74
N ARG A 125 15.47 2.92 3.73
CA ARG A 125 15.54 2.09 2.52
C ARG A 125 16.03 0.67 2.83
N GLN A 126 17.06 0.51 3.65
CA GLN A 126 17.56 -0.80 4.07
C GLN A 126 16.50 -1.58 4.85
N ARG A 127 15.72 -0.92 5.70
CA ARG A 127 14.60 -1.53 6.43
C ARG A 127 13.49 -2.00 5.50
N ALA A 128 13.08 -1.16 4.55
CA ALA A 128 12.13 -1.54 3.52
C ALA A 128 12.62 -2.76 2.70
N GLN A 129 13.91 -2.76 2.30
CA GLN A 129 14.51 -3.88 1.59
C GLN A 129 14.52 -5.16 2.43
N SER A 130 14.81 -5.08 3.73
CA SER A 130 14.79 -6.24 4.63
C SER A 130 13.39 -6.84 4.75
N VAL A 131 12.34 -6.02 4.73
CA VAL A 131 10.96 -6.50 4.71
C VAL A 131 10.65 -7.20 3.38
N VAL A 132 11.07 -6.64 2.24
CA VAL A 132 10.93 -7.29 0.93
C VAL A 132 11.63 -8.65 0.93
N ASN A 133 12.89 -8.71 1.36
CA ASN A 133 13.66 -9.96 1.43
C ASN A 133 12.95 -10.98 2.34
N PHE A 134 12.44 -10.55 3.48
CA PHE A 134 11.71 -11.43 4.39
C PHE A 134 10.47 -12.05 3.74
N LEU A 135 9.69 -11.25 3.00
CA LEU A 135 8.49 -11.71 2.29
C LEU A 135 8.84 -12.64 1.11
N THR A 136 9.90 -12.33 0.37
CA THR A 136 10.33 -13.14 -0.78
C THR A 136 10.96 -14.47 -0.35
N ASP A 137 11.85 -14.44 0.64
CA ASP A 137 12.61 -15.64 1.05
C ASP A 137 11.74 -16.62 1.84
N ARG A 138 10.95 -16.09 2.78
CA ARG A 138 10.18 -16.91 3.71
C ARG A 138 8.82 -17.33 3.15
N TYR A 139 8.13 -16.45 2.41
CA TYR A 139 6.77 -16.70 1.92
C TYR A 139 6.68 -16.86 0.41
N ARG A 140 7.82 -16.82 -0.29
CA ARG A 140 7.91 -17.00 -1.75
C ARG A 140 7.06 -15.98 -2.53
N ILE A 141 6.91 -14.78 -1.99
CA ILE A 141 6.28 -13.67 -2.72
C ILE A 141 7.25 -13.22 -3.81
N ASP A 142 6.75 -13.06 -5.03
CA ASP A 142 7.56 -12.58 -6.14
C ASP A 142 8.06 -11.15 -5.87
N SER A 143 9.38 -10.96 -5.95
CA SER A 143 10.02 -9.67 -5.69
C SER A 143 9.55 -8.56 -6.64
N THR A 144 9.10 -8.91 -7.86
CA THR A 144 8.56 -7.94 -8.83
C THR A 144 7.24 -7.30 -8.38
N ARG A 145 6.61 -7.87 -7.35
CA ARG A 145 5.37 -7.38 -6.74
C ARG A 145 5.60 -6.46 -5.55
N LEU A 146 6.86 -6.26 -5.16
CA LEU A 146 7.27 -5.50 -3.99
C LEU A 146 8.31 -4.44 -4.36
N THR A 147 8.03 -3.18 -4.07
CA THR A 147 8.96 -2.07 -4.35
C THR A 147 9.41 -1.42 -3.04
N PRO A 148 10.67 -1.60 -2.61
CA PRO A 148 11.18 -0.97 -1.39
C PRO A 148 11.50 0.50 -1.63
N VAL A 149 11.01 1.38 -0.73
CA VAL A 149 11.27 2.82 -0.75
C VAL A 149 11.67 3.30 0.64
N GLY A 150 12.73 4.10 0.73
CA GLY A 150 13.09 4.82 1.96
C GLY A 150 12.48 6.20 1.93
N LYS A 151 11.79 6.58 2.99
CA LYS A 151 11.18 7.90 3.19
C LYS A 151 11.90 8.72 4.27
N GLY A 152 12.84 8.10 4.99
CA GLY A 152 13.46 8.76 6.14
C GLY A 152 12.40 9.32 7.09
N PHE A 153 12.54 10.58 7.48
CA PHE A 153 11.58 11.31 8.30
C PHE A 153 10.76 12.36 7.52
N SER A 154 10.78 12.30 6.18
CA SER A 154 10.12 13.31 5.32
C SER A 154 8.59 13.28 5.40
N GLU A 155 8.02 12.14 5.77
CA GLU A 155 6.57 11.93 5.86
C GLU A 155 6.20 11.40 7.26
N PRO A 156 6.07 12.28 8.28
CA PRO A 156 5.60 11.86 9.59
C PRO A 156 4.14 11.41 9.53
N LEU A 157 3.69 10.66 10.54
CA LEU A 157 2.27 10.34 10.71
C LEU A 157 1.46 11.61 10.96
N ASP A 158 0.27 11.66 10.42
CA ASP A 158 -0.65 12.78 10.66
C ASP A 158 -0.90 12.95 12.17
N GLY A 159 -0.72 14.19 12.64
CA GLY A 159 -0.88 14.52 14.05
C GLY A 159 0.26 14.08 14.97
N ALA A 160 1.29 13.41 14.45
CA ALA A 160 2.49 13.06 15.21
C ALA A 160 3.61 14.09 14.99
N ASP A 161 4.36 14.38 16.06
CA ASP A 161 5.59 15.13 15.93
C ASP A 161 6.64 14.32 15.15
N VAL A 162 7.49 15.00 14.37
CA VAL A 162 8.54 14.32 13.58
C VAL A 162 9.52 13.51 14.44
N SER A 163 9.65 13.85 15.72
CA SER A 163 10.43 13.12 16.70
C SER A 163 9.71 11.95 17.37
N ASP A 164 8.41 11.79 17.12
CA ASP A 164 7.60 10.73 17.74
C ASP A 164 8.12 9.34 17.29
N PRO A 165 8.41 8.44 18.26
CA PRO A 165 8.78 7.06 17.98
C PRO A 165 7.81 6.30 17.05
N LYS A 166 6.54 6.70 16.99
CA LYS A 166 5.55 6.14 16.06
C LYS A 166 5.90 6.33 14.59
N ASN A 167 6.77 7.31 14.28
CA ASN A 167 7.28 7.49 12.92
C ASN A 167 8.22 6.36 12.49
N ARG A 168 8.82 5.62 13.43
CA ARG A 168 9.62 4.41 13.12
C ARG A 168 8.69 3.25 12.75
N ARG A 169 8.22 3.23 11.51
CA ARG A 169 7.24 2.28 10.97
C ARG A 169 7.61 1.79 9.59
N VAL A 170 6.97 0.72 9.17
CA VAL A 170 6.91 0.33 7.76
C VAL A 170 5.46 0.44 7.29
N GLN A 171 5.30 1.06 6.14
CA GLN A 171 4.02 1.30 5.51
C GLN A 171 3.93 0.52 4.20
N PHE A 172 2.77 -0.03 3.93
CA PHE A 172 2.48 -0.73 2.69
C PHE A 172 1.40 0.03 1.92
N ARG A 173 1.70 0.33 0.67
CA ARG A 173 0.80 1.03 -0.23
C ARG A 173 0.54 0.19 -1.47
N VAL A 174 -0.71 0.10 -1.89
CA VAL A 174 -1.08 -0.61 -3.12
C VAL A 174 -0.65 0.21 -4.34
N THR A 175 -0.06 -0.46 -5.33
CA THR A 175 0.21 0.11 -6.65
C THR A 175 -0.60 -0.62 -7.70
N GLY A 176 -1.59 0.09 -8.23
CA GLY A 176 -2.34 -0.29 -9.44
C GLY A 176 -3.29 -1.43 -9.31
#